data_14a6f07bdb8e1d479f8d055b47459562
#
_entry.id   14a6f07bdb8e1d479f8d055b47459562
#
_cell.length_a   1.000
_cell.length_b   1.000
_cell.length_c   1.000
_cell.angle_alpha   90.00
_cell.angle_beta   90.00
_cell.angle_gamma   90.00
#
_symmetry.space_group_name_H-M   'P 1'
#
loop_
_entity.id
_entity.type
_entity.pdbx_description
1 polymer ?
#
loop_
_entity_poly.entity_id
_entity_poly.type
_entity_poly.pdbx_seq_one_letter_code
_entity_poly.pdbx_strand_id
1 'polypeptide(L)'
;MSDSNPLMKAKDVKVWFGIGRGLFGKSVYVKAVDGVSLEIGKGESVAVVGESGSGKTTLGKTVLRLYKPISGEIYYDGKRIDELEEEELKWYRREAQIIYQDPFGSLNPFFTIERILSEPLTIHGLSKDYKVTKQMINQILTDVKLEPPDMFASKHPHMLSGGQRQRVAIARAMILNPKLIVADEPVSMLDASVRVEIMSLLKSLQEKYKTSLLYITHDLATIKYFSQTLYIMYAGKMIESGPTRDVLKEPLHPYTQALVSAIPDPNPDNKNRFRNVPAGEPPSSIAPPSGCRFHPRC
;
A
#
# COMPACT_ATOMS: atom_id res chain seq x y z
N MET A 1 -7.70 11.47 -23.81
CA MET A 1 -7.83 10.37 -22.81
C MET A 1 -7.43 9.11 -23.54
N SER A 2 -6.26 8.54 -23.21
CA SER A 2 -5.77 7.32 -23.88
C SER A 2 -6.59 6.14 -23.38
N ASP A 3 -7.22 5.42 -24.29
CA ASP A 3 -7.92 4.13 -24.05
C ASP A 3 -6.97 2.99 -23.63
N SER A 4 -6.03 3.27 -22.75
CA SER A 4 -5.15 2.23 -22.22
C SER A 4 -5.87 1.55 -21.03
N ASN A 5 -6.21 0.29 -21.22
CA ASN A 5 -6.78 -0.56 -20.16
C ASN A 5 -5.91 -0.44 -18.88
N PRO A 6 -6.47 -0.14 -17.71
CA PRO A 6 -5.69 -0.01 -16.47
C PRO A 6 -4.97 -1.33 -16.17
N LEU A 7 -3.80 -1.24 -15.51
CA LEU A 7 -3.09 -2.43 -15.05
C LEU A 7 -3.91 -3.19 -14.01
N MET A 8 -4.50 -2.46 -13.06
CA MET A 8 -5.33 -2.99 -12.00
C MET A 8 -6.66 -2.24 -11.96
N LYS A 9 -7.75 -3.01 -11.87
CA LYS A 9 -9.10 -2.46 -11.70
C LYS A 9 -9.86 -3.29 -10.68
N ALA A 10 -10.31 -2.65 -9.61
CA ALA A 10 -11.23 -3.20 -8.64
C ALA A 10 -12.59 -2.50 -8.83
N LYS A 11 -13.69 -3.27 -8.83
CA LYS A 11 -15.05 -2.76 -9.08
C LYS A 11 -15.99 -3.29 -8.02
N ASP A 12 -16.58 -2.39 -7.24
CA ASP A 12 -17.56 -2.67 -6.17
C ASP A 12 -17.14 -3.79 -5.21
N VAL A 13 -15.85 -3.79 -4.85
CA VAL A 13 -15.23 -4.85 -4.04
C VAL A 13 -15.68 -4.76 -2.59
N LYS A 14 -16.10 -5.90 -2.02
CA LYS A 14 -16.47 -6.04 -0.61
C LYS A 14 -15.64 -7.11 0.09
N VAL A 15 -15.13 -6.75 1.27
CA VAL A 15 -14.41 -7.68 2.17
C VAL A 15 -14.97 -7.50 3.57
N TRP A 16 -15.64 -8.52 4.05
CA TRP A 16 -16.24 -8.54 5.38
C TRP A 16 -15.66 -9.72 6.18
N PHE A 17 -15.30 -9.46 7.43
CA PHE A 17 -14.76 -10.48 8.33
C PHE A 17 -15.81 -10.88 9.35
N GLY A 18 -16.09 -12.19 9.45
CA GLY A 18 -16.99 -12.74 10.48
C GLY A 18 -16.33 -12.70 11.86
N ILE A 19 -17.00 -12.14 12.86
CA ILE A 19 -16.51 -12.03 14.25
C ILE A 19 -17.30 -12.89 15.25
N GLY A 20 -18.19 -13.73 14.78
CA GLY A 20 -18.98 -14.63 15.62
C GLY A 20 -20.46 -14.63 15.30
N ARG A 21 -21.25 -15.32 16.12
CA ARG A 21 -22.71 -15.31 16.07
C ARG A 21 -23.23 -14.34 17.12
N GLY A 22 -24.10 -13.40 16.72
CA GLY A 22 -24.82 -12.50 17.63
C GLY A 22 -25.85 -13.25 18.49
N LEU A 23 -26.48 -12.53 19.41
CA LEU A 23 -27.43 -13.04 20.42
C LEU A 23 -28.58 -13.88 19.82
N PHE A 24 -28.94 -13.70 18.56
CA PHE A 24 -30.01 -14.43 17.86
C PHE A 24 -29.48 -15.34 16.74
N GLY A 25 -28.23 -15.82 16.83
CA GLY A 25 -27.66 -16.74 15.83
C GLY A 25 -27.29 -16.09 14.49
N LYS A 26 -27.49 -14.78 14.32
CA LYS A 26 -27.06 -14.05 13.12
C LYS A 26 -25.56 -13.83 13.12
N SER A 27 -24.90 -14.15 12.00
CA SER A 27 -23.48 -13.86 11.83
C SER A 27 -23.22 -12.35 11.85
N VAL A 28 -22.25 -11.93 12.64
CA VAL A 28 -21.83 -10.53 12.76
C VAL A 28 -20.54 -10.33 11.93
N TYR A 29 -20.53 -9.29 11.11
CA TYR A 29 -19.43 -9.02 10.19
C TYR A 29 -18.85 -7.62 10.39
N VAL A 30 -17.52 -7.52 10.37
CA VAL A 30 -16.80 -6.26 10.21
C VAL A 30 -16.70 -5.96 8.71
N LYS A 31 -17.33 -4.90 8.26
CA LYS A 31 -17.35 -4.44 6.85
C LYS A 31 -16.11 -3.60 6.57
N ALA A 32 -14.95 -4.25 6.49
CA ALA A 32 -13.66 -3.57 6.36
C ALA A 32 -13.51 -2.86 5.00
N VAL A 33 -13.99 -3.46 3.92
CA VAL A 33 -14.13 -2.85 2.59
C VAL A 33 -15.56 -3.12 2.13
N ASP A 34 -16.29 -2.11 1.69
CA ASP A 34 -17.72 -2.22 1.45
C ASP A 34 -18.17 -1.48 0.18
N GLY A 35 -17.94 -2.10 -0.97
CA GLY A 35 -18.26 -1.56 -2.29
C GLY A 35 -17.27 -0.46 -2.68
N VAL A 36 -15.99 -0.81 -2.74
CA VAL A 36 -14.92 0.08 -3.15
C VAL A 36 -14.51 -0.21 -4.59
N SER A 37 -14.36 0.85 -5.37
CA SER A 37 -13.80 0.79 -6.72
C SER A 37 -12.54 1.63 -6.81
N LEU A 38 -11.51 1.12 -7.51
CA LEU A 38 -10.28 1.85 -7.82
C LEU A 38 -9.66 1.34 -9.12
N GLU A 39 -8.89 2.18 -9.77
CA GLU A 39 -8.10 1.84 -10.96
C GLU A 39 -6.66 2.31 -10.77
N ILE A 40 -5.71 1.54 -11.33
CA ILE A 40 -4.28 1.87 -11.35
C ILE A 40 -3.79 1.68 -12.78
N GLY A 41 -3.31 2.74 -13.38
CA GLY A 41 -2.70 2.72 -14.72
C GLY A 41 -1.33 2.02 -14.73
N LYS A 42 -0.84 1.66 -15.93
CA LYS A 42 0.52 1.10 -16.09
C LYS A 42 1.56 2.17 -15.77
N GLY A 43 2.47 1.87 -14.84
CA GLY A 43 3.49 2.81 -14.36
C GLY A 43 2.95 3.98 -13.55
N GLU A 44 1.68 3.96 -13.16
CA GLU A 44 1.04 4.99 -12.34
C GLU A 44 1.32 4.77 -10.86
N SER A 45 1.47 5.87 -10.11
CA SER A 45 1.42 5.89 -8.64
C SER A 45 0.07 6.42 -8.17
N VAL A 46 -0.65 5.58 -7.47
CA VAL A 46 -1.95 5.87 -6.87
C VAL A 46 -1.83 5.86 -5.35
N ALA A 47 -2.40 6.84 -4.66
CA ALA A 47 -2.45 6.85 -3.21
C ALA A 47 -3.84 6.53 -2.67
N VAL A 48 -3.91 5.75 -1.59
CA VAL A 48 -5.12 5.54 -0.78
C VAL A 48 -4.86 6.08 0.62
N VAL A 49 -5.65 7.06 1.03
CA VAL A 49 -5.49 7.77 2.30
C VAL A 49 -6.76 7.70 3.14
N GLY A 50 -6.60 7.74 4.45
CA GLY A 50 -7.70 7.74 5.43
C GLY A 50 -7.20 7.44 6.83
N GLU A 51 -8.05 7.62 7.84
CA GLU A 51 -7.75 7.30 9.24
C GLU A 51 -7.39 5.82 9.44
N SER A 52 -6.73 5.51 10.57
CA SER A 52 -6.51 4.12 10.99
C SER A 52 -7.87 3.39 11.10
N GLY A 53 -7.90 2.12 10.68
CA GLY A 53 -9.14 1.34 10.68
C GLY A 53 -10.11 1.66 9.52
N SER A 54 -9.80 2.57 8.59
CA SER A 54 -10.67 2.88 7.45
C SER A 54 -10.74 1.77 6.39
N GLY A 55 -9.90 0.73 6.47
CA GLY A 55 -9.93 -0.43 5.56
C GLY A 55 -8.83 -0.44 4.48
N LYS A 56 -7.91 0.53 4.47
CA LYS A 56 -6.84 0.69 3.45
C LYS A 56 -5.96 -0.55 3.30
N THR A 57 -5.40 -1.04 4.40
CA THR A 57 -4.59 -2.27 4.42
C THR A 57 -5.37 -3.48 3.90
N THR A 58 -6.65 -3.59 4.28
CA THR A 58 -7.53 -4.65 3.79
C THR A 58 -7.72 -4.53 2.28
N LEU A 59 -7.95 -3.32 1.76
CA LEU A 59 -8.08 -3.06 0.33
C LEU A 59 -6.78 -3.44 -0.41
N GLY A 60 -5.61 -3.01 0.08
CA GLY A 60 -4.31 -3.36 -0.52
C GLY A 60 -4.07 -4.87 -0.56
N LYS A 61 -4.36 -5.58 0.55
CA LYS A 61 -4.26 -7.05 0.60
C LYS A 61 -5.28 -7.74 -0.33
N THR A 62 -6.45 -7.14 -0.53
CA THR A 62 -7.46 -7.67 -1.44
C THR A 62 -7.07 -7.47 -2.90
N VAL A 63 -6.51 -6.31 -3.25
CA VAL A 63 -5.92 -6.06 -4.56
C VAL A 63 -4.89 -7.14 -4.89
N LEU A 64 -4.02 -7.48 -3.93
CA LEU A 64 -3.05 -8.58 -4.07
C LEU A 64 -3.66 -9.98 -3.98
N ARG A 65 -4.98 -10.11 -3.82
CA ARG A 65 -5.65 -11.42 -3.64
C ARG A 65 -5.13 -12.23 -2.43
N LEU A 66 -4.57 -11.53 -1.42
CA LEU A 66 -4.28 -12.12 -0.10
C LEU A 66 -5.57 -12.29 0.72
N TYR A 67 -6.58 -11.48 0.42
CA TYR A 67 -7.95 -11.68 0.89
C TYR A 67 -8.87 -11.87 -0.33
N LYS A 68 -9.66 -12.94 -0.32
CA LYS A 68 -10.71 -13.16 -1.33
C LYS A 68 -11.89 -12.24 -1.03
N PRO A 69 -12.35 -11.39 -1.97
CA PRO A 69 -13.54 -10.57 -1.75
C PRO A 69 -14.79 -11.46 -1.65
N ILE A 70 -15.79 -11.01 -0.90
CA ILE A 70 -17.10 -11.69 -0.84
C ILE A 70 -18.00 -11.30 -2.02
N SER A 71 -17.73 -10.15 -2.64
CA SER A 71 -18.36 -9.70 -3.87
C SER A 71 -17.53 -8.60 -4.54
N GLY A 72 -17.86 -8.28 -5.78
CA GLY A 72 -17.12 -7.34 -6.63
C GLY A 72 -16.18 -8.08 -7.57
N GLU A 73 -15.52 -7.34 -8.42
CA GLU A 73 -14.66 -7.86 -9.49
C GLU A 73 -13.27 -7.25 -9.39
N ILE A 74 -12.23 -8.04 -9.61
CA ILE A 74 -10.84 -7.58 -9.65
C ILE A 74 -10.20 -8.03 -10.96
N TYR A 75 -9.69 -7.06 -11.72
CA TYR A 75 -9.02 -7.30 -12.99
C TYR A 75 -7.56 -6.85 -12.91
N TYR A 76 -6.66 -7.66 -13.44
CA TYR A 76 -5.26 -7.35 -13.59
C TYR A 76 -4.83 -7.56 -15.04
N ASP A 77 -4.34 -6.51 -15.68
CA ASP A 77 -3.98 -6.47 -17.12
C ASP A 77 -5.10 -7.06 -18.02
N GLY A 78 -6.34 -6.70 -17.71
CA GLY A 78 -7.56 -7.17 -18.40
C GLY A 78 -8.06 -8.56 -17.99
N LYS A 79 -7.30 -9.32 -17.21
CA LYS A 79 -7.69 -10.66 -16.74
C LYS A 79 -8.40 -10.58 -15.39
N ARG A 80 -9.55 -11.21 -15.26
CA ARG A 80 -10.28 -11.32 -13.99
C ARG A 80 -9.55 -12.28 -13.04
N ILE A 81 -9.27 -11.81 -11.79
CA ILE A 81 -8.46 -12.56 -10.83
C ILE A 81 -9.18 -12.85 -9.50
N ASP A 82 -10.36 -12.27 -9.24
CA ASP A 82 -11.10 -12.45 -7.97
C ASP A 82 -11.63 -13.88 -7.80
N GLU A 83 -11.86 -14.60 -8.90
CA GLU A 83 -12.37 -15.97 -8.89
C GLU A 83 -11.27 -17.04 -8.92
N LEU A 84 -10.02 -16.67 -9.29
CA LEU A 84 -8.91 -17.61 -9.41
C LEU A 84 -8.54 -18.23 -8.06
N GLU A 85 -8.19 -19.52 -8.09
CA GLU A 85 -7.65 -20.23 -6.93
C GLU A 85 -6.14 -19.98 -6.77
N GLU A 86 -5.56 -20.34 -5.61
CA GLU A 86 -4.17 -19.97 -5.25
C GLU A 86 -3.13 -20.49 -6.25
N GLU A 87 -3.33 -21.68 -6.82
CA GLU A 87 -2.41 -22.23 -7.81
C GLU A 87 -2.40 -21.47 -9.12
N GLU A 88 -3.57 -20.95 -9.52
CA GLU A 88 -3.74 -20.14 -10.71
C GLU A 88 -3.18 -18.71 -10.54
N LEU A 89 -3.01 -18.25 -9.29
CA LEU A 89 -2.45 -16.94 -8.94
C LEU A 89 -0.92 -16.92 -8.90
N LYS A 90 -0.21 -18.03 -9.15
CA LYS A 90 1.26 -18.07 -9.06
C LYS A 90 1.97 -17.03 -9.93
N TRP A 91 1.48 -16.83 -11.15
CA TRP A 91 2.00 -15.79 -12.05
C TRP A 91 1.74 -14.39 -11.51
N TYR A 92 0.56 -14.17 -10.95
CA TYR A 92 0.17 -12.89 -10.35
C TYR A 92 1.01 -12.56 -9.11
N ARG A 93 1.29 -13.57 -8.26
CA ARG A 93 2.19 -13.43 -7.11
C ARG A 93 3.60 -12.98 -7.47
N ARG A 94 4.06 -13.24 -8.69
CA ARG A 94 5.33 -12.74 -9.21
C ARG A 94 5.23 -11.29 -9.67
N GLU A 95 4.13 -10.91 -10.32
CA GLU A 95 3.94 -9.60 -10.93
C GLU A 95 3.43 -8.54 -9.95
N ALA A 96 2.81 -8.95 -8.84
CA ALA A 96 2.24 -8.06 -7.84
C ALA A 96 2.82 -8.38 -6.46
N GLN A 97 3.53 -7.40 -5.88
CA GLN A 97 4.28 -7.55 -4.63
C GLN A 97 3.81 -6.57 -3.55
N ILE A 98 4.19 -6.82 -2.29
CA ILE A 98 3.85 -5.98 -1.15
C ILE A 98 5.10 -5.51 -0.41
N ILE A 99 5.09 -4.25 0.00
CA ILE A 99 6.00 -3.69 1.01
C ILE A 99 5.16 -3.44 2.26
N TYR A 100 5.49 -4.13 3.35
CA TYR A 100 4.77 -4.05 4.62
C TYR A 100 5.17 -2.84 5.45
N GLN A 101 4.29 -2.41 6.33
CA GLN A 101 4.47 -1.35 7.30
C GLN A 101 5.62 -1.64 8.27
N ASP A 102 5.71 -2.88 8.76
CA ASP A 102 6.76 -3.29 9.71
C ASP A 102 7.88 -4.08 9.01
N PRO A 103 9.05 -3.45 8.80
CA PRO A 103 10.20 -4.15 8.23
C PRO A 103 10.81 -5.17 9.19
N PHE A 104 10.56 -5.04 10.52
CA PHE A 104 11.08 -5.98 11.52
C PHE A 104 10.32 -7.31 11.46
N GLY A 105 8.99 -7.25 11.45
CA GLY A 105 8.15 -8.45 11.37
C GLY A 105 8.12 -9.09 9.98
N SER A 106 8.52 -8.35 8.94
CA SER A 106 8.46 -8.86 7.56
C SER A 106 9.71 -9.63 7.11
N LEU A 107 10.84 -9.51 7.81
CA LEU A 107 12.10 -10.18 7.48
C LEU A 107 12.41 -11.26 8.51
N ASN A 108 12.74 -12.49 8.06
CA ASN A 108 13.13 -13.56 8.97
C ASN A 108 14.50 -13.22 9.62
N PRO A 109 14.57 -13.05 10.96
CA PRO A 109 15.79 -12.62 11.64
C PRO A 109 16.92 -13.65 11.60
N PHE A 110 16.63 -14.91 11.32
CA PHE A 110 17.60 -16.01 11.26
C PHE A 110 18.24 -16.17 9.87
N PHE A 111 17.74 -15.45 8.86
CA PHE A 111 18.27 -15.54 7.51
C PHE A 111 19.21 -14.37 7.23
N THR A 112 20.25 -14.63 6.42
CA THR A 112 21.06 -13.56 5.84
C THR A 112 20.23 -12.78 4.81
N ILE A 113 20.66 -11.55 4.51
CA ILE A 113 20.00 -10.73 3.48
C ILE A 113 20.06 -11.43 2.13
N GLU A 114 21.18 -12.08 1.79
CA GLU A 114 21.29 -12.89 0.57
C GLU A 114 20.20 -13.96 0.49
N ARG A 115 19.97 -14.71 1.59
CA ARG A 115 18.93 -15.72 1.65
C ARG A 115 17.53 -15.13 1.51
N ILE A 116 17.26 -14.02 2.21
CA ILE A 116 15.96 -13.30 2.13
C ILE A 116 15.66 -12.85 0.69
N LEU A 117 16.68 -12.39 -0.04
CA LEU A 117 16.53 -11.93 -1.41
C LEU A 117 16.51 -13.06 -2.44
N SER A 118 17.20 -14.18 -2.17
CA SER A 118 17.18 -15.36 -3.06
C SER A 118 15.89 -16.18 -2.97
N GLU A 119 15.19 -16.15 -1.83
CA GLU A 119 13.98 -16.92 -1.59
C GLU A 119 12.86 -16.67 -2.63
N PRO A 120 12.47 -15.40 -2.92
CA PRO A 120 11.49 -15.13 -3.98
C PRO A 120 11.93 -15.64 -5.35
N LEU A 121 13.21 -15.51 -5.69
CA LEU A 121 13.76 -16.01 -6.96
C LEU A 121 13.65 -17.54 -7.05
N THR A 122 13.90 -18.24 -5.96
CA THR A 122 13.78 -19.70 -5.87
C THR A 122 12.32 -20.16 -6.02
N ILE A 123 11.39 -19.53 -5.28
CA ILE A 123 9.96 -19.86 -5.30
C ILE A 123 9.38 -19.70 -6.71
N HIS A 124 9.82 -18.68 -7.45
CA HIS A 124 9.35 -18.41 -8.82
C HIS A 124 10.22 -19.04 -9.91
N GLY A 125 11.19 -19.91 -9.56
CA GLY A 125 12.02 -20.63 -10.51
C GLY A 125 13.00 -19.78 -11.31
N LEU A 126 13.38 -18.61 -10.79
CA LEU A 126 14.31 -17.66 -11.41
C LEU A 126 15.76 -17.87 -10.95
N SER A 127 15.97 -18.62 -9.88
CA SER A 127 17.27 -18.95 -9.29
C SER A 127 17.77 -20.29 -9.85
N LYS A 128 18.25 -20.30 -11.11
CA LYS A 128 18.78 -21.51 -11.77
C LYS A 128 20.31 -21.64 -11.64
N ASP A 129 21.02 -20.54 -11.52
CA ASP A 129 22.47 -20.47 -11.39
C ASP A 129 22.83 -19.53 -10.24
N TYR A 130 23.74 -19.97 -9.37
CA TYR A 130 24.22 -19.18 -8.23
C TYR A 130 24.83 -17.85 -8.68
N LYS A 131 25.64 -17.84 -9.75
CA LYS A 131 26.27 -16.61 -10.25
C LYS A 131 25.23 -15.58 -10.69
N VAL A 132 24.21 -16.02 -11.44
CA VAL A 132 23.12 -15.17 -11.92
C VAL A 132 22.31 -14.65 -10.74
N THR A 133 21.97 -15.52 -9.80
CA THR A 133 21.24 -15.16 -8.57
C THR A 133 22.02 -14.10 -7.76
N LYS A 134 23.33 -14.31 -7.57
CA LYS A 134 24.18 -13.36 -6.87
C LYS A 134 24.29 -12.02 -7.59
N GLN A 135 24.35 -12.00 -8.91
CA GLN A 135 24.33 -10.76 -9.70
C GLN A 135 23.03 -10.00 -9.51
N MET A 136 21.88 -10.68 -9.54
CA MET A 136 20.55 -10.05 -9.29
C MET A 136 20.48 -9.46 -7.89
N ILE A 137 20.99 -10.19 -6.88
CA ILE A 137 21.00 -9.71 -5.48
C ILE A 137 21.90 -8.49 -5.36
N ASN A 138 23.09 -8.51 -5.91
CA ASN A 138 24.01 -7.38 -5.85
C ASN A 138 23.42 -6.15 -6.56
N GLN A 139 22.81 -6.35 -7.73
CA GLN A 139 22.17 -5.27 -8.46
C GLN A 139 21.03 -4.63 -7.66
N ILE A 140 20.13 -5.42 -7.06
CA ILE A 140 19.01 -4.85 -6.30
C ILE A 140 19.49 -4.18 -5.00
N LEU A 141 20.53 -4.70 -4.33
CA LEU A 141 21.13 -4.05 -3.17
C LEU A 141 21.73 -2.69 -3.52
N THR A 142 22.44 -2.59 -4.65
CA THR A 142 22.91 -1.30 -5.19
C THR A 142 21.74 -0.36 -5.49
N ASP A 143 20.70 -0.85 -6.13
CA ASP A 143 19.53 -0.04 -6.49
C ASP A 143 18.80 0.54 -5.27
N VAL A 144 18.77 -0.21 -4.15
CA VAL A 144 18.23 0.29 -2.88
C VAL A 144 19.28 1.03 -2.03
N LYS A 145 20.44 1.35 -2.60
CA LYS A 145 21.53 2.10 -1.95
C LYS A 145 22.07 1.42 -0.68
N LEU A 146 22.24 0.11 -0.74
CA LEU A 146 22.94 -0.70 0.27
C LEU A 146 24.30 -1.14 -0.31
N GLU A 147 25.30 -0.29 -0.15
CA GLU A 147 26.66 -0.47 -0.71
C GLU A 147 27.72 -0.55 0.39
N PRO A 148 28.73 -1.43 0.22
CA PRO A 148 28.92 -2.40 -0.86
C PRO A 148 27.98 -3.62 -0.71
N PRO A 149 27.40 -4.15 -1.84
CA PRO A 149 26.37 -5.19 -1.80
C PRO A 149 26.78 -6.46 -1.05
N ASP A 150 27.99 -6.98 -1.29
CA ASP A 150 28.46 -8.22 -0.66
C ASP A 150 28.52 -8.11 0.87
N MET A 151 28.88 -6.91 1.40
CA MET A 151 28.88 -6.67 2.84
C MET A 151 27.47 -6.72 3.43
N PHE A 152 26.46 -6.18 2.71
CA PHE A 152 25.07 -6.22 3.18
C PHE A 152 24.46 -7.59 3.01
N ALA A 153 24.75 -8.30 1.91
CA ALA A 153 24.24 -9.63 1.61
C ALA A 153 24.54 -10.65 2.73
N SER A 154 25.74 -10.57 3.34
CA SER A 154 26.17 -11.45 4.42
C SER A 154 25.60 -11.14 5.80
N LYS A 155 25.01 -9.94 6.00
CA LYS A 155 24.41 -9.53 7.29
C LYS A 155 23.06 -10.20 7.54
N HIS A 156 22.66 -10.19 8.82
CA HIS A 156 21.30 -10.53 9.25
C HIS A 156 20.49 -9.25 9.51
N PRO A 157 19.13 -9.30 9.47
CA PRO A 157 18.27 -8.14 9.69
C PRO A 157 18.55 -7.40 11.01
N HIS A 158 18.87 -8.12 12.10
CA HIS A 158 19.17 -7.50 13.40
C HIS A 158 20.44 -6.65 13.41
N MET A 159 21.33 -6.81 12.42
CA MET A 159 22.56 -6.03 12.27
C MET A 159 22.36 -4.71 11.49
N LEU A 160 21.13 -4.43 11.05
CA LEU A 160 20.78 -3.29 10.22
C LEU A 160 19.99 -2.24 11.00
N SER A 161 20.14 -0.96 10.62
CA SER A 161 19.27 0.12 11.09
C SER A 161 17.83 -0.04 10.53
N GLY A 162 16.85 0.68 11.09
CA GLY A 162 15.47 0.65 10.62
C GLY A 162 15.33 1.00 9.13
N GLY A 163 15.99 2.07 8.68
CA GLY A 163 16.02 2.48 7.27
C GLY A 163 16.70 1.46 6.36
N GLN A 164 17.79 0.82 6.82
CA GLN A 164 18.44 -0.25 6.05
C GLN A 164 17.57 -1.49 5.94
N ARG A 165 16.83 -1.89 7.00
CA ARG A 165 15.86 -2.98 6.94
C ARG A 165 14.73 -2.68 5.96
N GLN A 166 14.24 -1.45 5.96
CA GLN A 166 13.22 -1.03 4.99
C GLN A 166 13.72 -1.11 3.55
N ARG A 167 14.98 -0.72 3.30
CA ARG A 167 15.62 -0.89 1.99
C ARG A 167 15.71 -2.37 1.58
N VAL A 168 16.01 -3.28 2.51
CA VAL A 168 15.97 -4.74 2.25
C VAL A 168 14.55 -5.22 1.96
N ALA A 169 13.53 -4.76 2.69
CA ALA A 169 12.14 -5.12 2.42
C ALA A 169 11.69 -4.63 1.02
N ILE A 170 12.11 -3.43 0.63
CA ILE A 170 11.91 -2.90 -0.72
C ILE A 170 12.63 -3.76 -1.76
N ALA A 171 13.92 -4.08 -1.52
CA ALA A 171 14.71 -4.94 -2.41
C ALA A 171 14.03 -6.30 -2.63
N ARG A 172 13.51 -6.93 -1.56
CA ARG A 172 12.79 -8.19 -1.64
C ARG A 172 11.54 -8.11 -2.52
N ALA A 173 10.78 -7.02 -2.42
CA ALA A 173 9.62 -6.82 -3.28
C ALA A 173 10.02 -6.55 -4.74
N MET A 174 11.10 -5.81 -4.96
CA MET A 174 11.56 -5.39 -6.29
C MET A 174 12.35 -6.46 -7.07
N ILE A 175 12.97 -7.45 -6.39
CA ILE A 175 13.89 -8.41 -7.04
C ILE A 175 13.22 -9.27 -8.10
N LEU A 176 11.91 -9.45 -8.03
CA LEU A 176 11.10 -10.15 -9.04
C LEU A 176 10.75 -9.28 -10.25
N ASN A 177 11.16 -8.01 -10.25
CA ASN A 177 10.79 -7.00 -11.23
C ASN A 177 9.26 -6.92 -11.44
N PRO A 178 8.49 -6.62 -10.37
CA PRO A 178 7.04 -6.65 -10.40
C PRO A 178 6.47 -5.47 -11.21
N LYS A 179 5.30 -5.67 -11.82
CA LYS A 179 4.55 -4.60 -12.51
C LYS A 179 3.71 -3.77 -11.52
N LEU A 180 3.34 -4.35 -10.38
CA LEU A 180 2.55 -3.69 -9.33
C LEU A 180 3.20 -3.89 -7.96
N ILE A 181 3.29 -2.82 -7.19
CA ILE A 181 3.65 -2.87 -5.78
C ILE A 181 2.53 -2.20 -4.97
N VAL A 182 2.10 -2.89 -3.92
CA VAL A 182 1.30 -2.30 -2.85
C VAL A 182 2.25 -1.96 -1.71
N ALA A 183 2.41 -0.68 -1.42
CA ALA A 183 3.22 -0.19 -0.31
C ALA A 183 2.30 0.25 0.83
N ASP A 184 2.18 -0.60 1.85
CA ASP A 184 1.30 -0.39 2.99
C ASP A 184 2.07 0.31 4.11
N GLU A 185 1.87 1.62 4.25
CA GLU A 185 2.53 2.50 5.22
C GLU A 185 4.06 2.33 5.28
N PRO A 186 4.79 2.30 4.17
CA PRO A 186 6.18 1.82 4.10
C PRO A 186 7.18 2.71 4.85
N VAL A 187 6.77 3.84 5.39
CA VAL A 187 7.66 4.80 6.09
C VAL A 187 7.14 5.21 7.48
N SER A 188 6.03 4.66 7.95
CA SER A 188 5.37 5.09 9.20
C SER A 188 6.24 4.87 10.45
N MET A 189 7.10 3.84 10.46
CA MET A 189 7.98 3.48 11.58
C MET A 189 9.38 4.11 11.49
N LEU A 190 9.59 5.05 10.57
CA LEU A 190 10.91 5.64 10.32
C LEU A 190 10.96 7.11 10.76
N ASP A 191 12.16 7.56 11.14
CA ASP A 191 12.43 8.96 11.45
C ASP A 191 12.18 9.86 10.23
N ALA A 192 11.85 11.13 10.45
CA ALA A 192 11.43 12.06 9.39
C ALA A 192 12.45 12.18 8.24
N SER A 193 13.75 12.22 8.54
CA SER A 193 14.81 12.30 7.52
C SER A 193 14.89 11.03 6.68
N VAL A 194 14.88 9.87 7.33
CA VAL A 194 14.91 8.55 6.66
C VAL A 194 13.65 8.33 5.84
N ARG A 195 12.49 8.81 6.30
CA ARG A 195 11.22 8.75 5.58
C ARG A 195 11.32 9.38 4.19
N VAL A 196 11.87 10.60 4.10
CA VAL A 196 12.06 11.30 2.83
C VAL A 196 12.99 10.53 1.88
N GLU A 197 14.07 9.97 2.43
CA GLU A 197 15.01 9.16 1.64
C GLU A 197 14.35 7.91 1.06
N ILE A 198 13.58 7.16 1.87
CA ILE A 198 12.88 5.94 1.42
C ILE A 198 11.82 6.27 0.38
N MET A 199 11.11 7.38 0.55
CA MET A 199 10.12 7.80 -0.42
C MET A 199 10.78 8.19 -1.75
N SER A 200 11.87 8.96 -1.73
CA SER A 200 12.65 9.29 -2.93
C SER A 200 13.19 8.04 -3.61
N LEU A 201 13.63 7.04 -2.82
CA LEU A 201 14.07 5.74 -3.33
C LEU A 201 12.93 5.00 -4.05
N LEU A 202 11.76 4.88 -3.42
CA LEU A 202 10.59 4.22 -4.03
C LEU A 202 10.21 4.87 -5.36
N LYS A 203 10.23 6.20 -5.42
CA LYS A 203 9.96 6.93 -6.66
C LYS A 203 11.00 6.63 -7.75
N SER A 204 12.28 6.67 -7.40
CA SER A 204 13.36 6.36 -8.37
C SER A 204 13.29 4.91 -8.89
N LEU A 205 12.92 3.96 -8.02
CA LEU A 205 12.71 2.56 -8.43
C LEU A 205 11.47 2.41 -9.31
N GLN A 206 10.37 3.08 -8.99
CA GLN A 206 9.17 3.10 -9.81
C GLN A 206 9.46 3.61 -11.23
N GLU A 207 10.19 4.72 -11.34
CA GLU A 207 10.57 5.31 -12.64
C GLU A 207 11.53 4.39 -13.42
N LYS A 208 12.53 3.82 -12.73
CA LYS A 208 13.53 2.91 -13.34
C LYS A 208 12.89 1.63 -13.87
N TYR A 209 12.04 0.99 -13.08
CA TYR A 209 11.43 -0.31 -13.40
C TYR A 209 10.05 -0.20 -14.05
N LYS A 210 9.51 1.04 -14.18
CA LYS A 210 8.16 1.32 -14.70
C LYS A 210 7.07 0.53 -13.96
N THR A 211 7.27 0.31 -12.66
CA THR A 211 6.34 -0.39 -11.79
C THR A 211 5.18 0.53 -11.42
N SER A 212 3.96 0.02 -11.41
CA SER A 212 2.80 0.75 -10.87
C SER A 212 2.81 0.63 -9.34
N LEU A 213 2.40 1.68 -8.64
CA LEU A 213 2.46 1.75 -7.18
C LEU A 213 1.09 2.08 -6.59
N LEU A 214 0.60 1.23 -5.70
CA LEU A 214 -0.50 1.55 -4.79
C LEU A 214 0.08 1.92 -3.43
N TYR A 215 0.12 3.21 -3.12
CA TYR A 215 0.68 3.74 -1.89
C TYR A 215 -0.42 3.96 -0.84
N ILE A 216 -0.37 3.21 0.26
CA ILE A 216 -1.32 3.31 1.37
C ILE A 216 -0.66 4.10 2.49
N THR A 217 -1.29 5.18 2.95
CA THR A 217 -0.78 6.01 4.04
C THR A 217 -1.90 6.76 4.76
N HIS A 218 -1.59 7.27 5.93
CA HIS A 218 -2.41 8.28 6.61
C HIS A 218 -1.79 9.70 6.49
N ASP A 219 -0.60 9.83 5.90
CA ASP A 219 0.12 11.10 5.76
C ASP A 219 -0.12 11.76 4.39
N LEU A 220 -1.05 12.72 4.37
CA LEU A 220 -1.38 13.52 3.19
C LEU A 220 -0.24 14.44 2.74
N ALA A 221 0.65 14.85 3.64
CA ALA A 221 1.71 15.80 3.30
C ALA A 221 2.70 15.26 2.28
N THR A 222 2.91 13.94 2.31
CA THR A 222 3.89 13.26 1.47
C THR A 222 3.35 12.89 0.10
N ILE A 223 2.03 12.60 -0.02
CA ILE A 223 1.45 12.02 -1.25
C ILE A 223 1.50 12.94 -2.47
N LYS A 224 1.45 14.27 -2.28
CA LYS A 224 1.52 15.25 -3.37
C LYS A 224 2.78 15.11 -4.24
N TYR A 225 3.84 14.49 -3.69
CA TYR A 225 5.12 14.31 -4.39
C TYR A 225 5.22 12.96 -5.09
N PHE A 226 4.30 12.03 -4.81
CA PHE A 226 4.40 10.63 -5.21
C PHE A 226 3.27 10.14 -6.10
N SER A 227 2.02 10.57 -5.83
CA SER A 227 0.87 10.01 -6.52
C SER A 227 0.30 10.95 -7.57
N GLN A 228 -0.11 10.39 -8.69
CA GLN A 228 -0.90 11.06 -9.71
C GLN A 228 -2.38 11.09 -9.32
N THR A 229 -2.89 9.97 -8.81
CA THR A 229 -4.29 9.81 -8.41
C THR A 229 -4.41 9.56 -6.91
N LEU A 230 -5.38 10.19 -6.28
CA LEU A 230 -5.67 10.09 -4.86
C LEU A 230 -7.07 9.52 -4.64
N TYR A 231 -7.15 8.56 -3.75
CA TYR A 231 -8.38 7.98 -3.23
C TYR A 231 -8.46 8.22 -1.73
N ILE A 232 -9.57 8.79 -1.26
CA ILE A 232 -9.83 9.03 0.17
C ILE A 232 -10.80 7.97 0.68
N MET A 233 -10.36 7.21 1.69
CA MET A 233 -11.11 6.11 2.26
C MET A 233 -11.53 6.40 3.71
N TYR A 234 -12.81 6.22 4.01
CA TYR A 234 -13.36 6.39 5.36
C TYR A 234 -14.31 5.24 5.70
N ALA A 235 -14.07 4.59 6.85
CA ALA A 235 -14.92 3.52 7.40
C ALA A 235 -15.34 2.47 6.35
N GLY A 236 -14.41 1.97 5.53
CA GLY A 236 -14.66 0.94 4.51
C GLY A 236 -15.26 1.43 3.19
N LYS A 237 -15.43 2.74 3.00
CA LYS A 237 -15.96 3.33 1.76
C LYS A 237 -14.92 4.26 1.12
N MET A 238 -14.90 4.30 -0.21
CA MET A 238 -14.27 5.37 -0.95
C MET A 238 -15.23 6.57 -0.97
N ILE A 239 -14.74 7.73 -0.53
CA ILE A 239 -15.60 8.91 -0.35
C ILE A 239 -15.25 10.05 -1.31
N GLU A 240 -13.99 10.11 -1.75
CA GLU A 240 -13.55 11.06 -2.76
C GLU A 240 -12.37 10.47 -3.53
N SER A 241 -12.26 10.79 -4.82
CA SER A 241 -11.13 10.39 -5.65
C SER A 241 -10.94 11.36 -6.81
N GLY A 242 -9.71 11.48 -7.28
CA GLY A 242 -9.36 12.32 -8.43
C GLY A 242 -7.86 12.54 -8.55
N PRO A 243 -7.42 13.40 -9.49
CA PRO A 243 -6.03 13.81 -9.57
C PRO A 243 -5.57 14.37 -8.22
N THR A 244 -4.44 13.90 -7.73
CA THR A 244 -3.93 14.26 -6.39
C THR A 244 -3.89 15.76 -6.15
N ARG A 245 -3.44 16.51 -7.17
CA ARG A 245 -3.33 17.97 -7.09
C ARG A 245 -4.69 18.64 -6.88
N ASP A 246 -5.72 18.15 -7.57
CA ASP A 246 -7.04 18.76 -7.55
C ASP A 246 -7.76 18.46 -6.24
N VAL A 247 -7.73 17.20 -5.77
CA VAL A 247 -8.31 16.80 -4.49
C VAL A 247 -7.65 17.52 -3.31
N LEU A 248 -6.33 17.75 -3.36
CA LEU A 248 -5.63 18.49 -2.29
C LEU A 248 -5.89 19.98 -2.33
N LYS A 249 -6.12 20.55 -3.53
CA LYS A 249 -6.36 21.99 -3.71
C LYS A 249 -7.80 22.38 -3.39
N GLU A 250 -8.75 21.58 -3.86
CA GLU A 250 -10.18 21.84 -3.77
C GLU A 250 -10.94 20.58 -3.29
N PRO A 251 -10.74 20.15 -2.02
CA PRO A 251 -11.41 18.99 -1.48
C PRO A 251 -12.92 19.23 -1.40
N LEU A 252 -13.70 18.33 -1.95
CA LEU A 252 -15.17 18.48 -2.01
C LEU A 252 -15.86 17.86 -0.80
N HIS A 253 -15.39 16.70 -0.36
CA HIS A 253 -16.02 16.00 0.76
C HIS A 253 -15.57 16.60 2.11
N PRO A 254 -16.47 16.85 3.08
CA PRO A 254 -16.13 17.45 4.39
C PRO A 254 -15.03 16.70 5.16
N TYR A 255 -14.96 15.38 5.06
CA TYR A 255 -13.87 14.62 5.65
C TYR A 255 -12.52 14.90 4.98
N THR A 256 -12.47 14.99 3.66
CA THR A 256 -11.25 15.35 2.93
C THR A 256 -10.79 16.75 3.30
N GLN A 257 -11.73 17.72 3.43
CA GLN A 257 -11.44 19.08 3.91
C GLN A 257 -10.81 19.06 5.30
N ALA A 258 -11.35 18.26 6.22
CA ALA A 258 -10.80 18.08 7.55
C ALA A 258 -9.39 17.47 7.52
N LEU A 259 -9.16 16.44 6.69
CA LEU A 259 -7.84 15.82 6.52
C LEU A 259 -6.81 16.80 5.96
N VAL A 260 -7.18 17.56 4.92
CA VAL A 260 -6.29 18.55 4.29
C VAL A 260 -5.98 19.68 5.28
N SER A 261 -6.96 20.16 6.06
CA SER A 261 -6.75 21.19 7.08
C SER A 261 -5.85 20.72 8.24
N ALA A 262 -5.75 19.41 8.46
CA ALA A 262 -4.89 18.82 9.49
C ALA A 262 -3.41 18.72 9.05
N ILE A 263 -3.10 18.90 7.77
CA ILE A 263 -1.71 18.88 7.28
C ILE A 263 -0.91 20.00 8.01
N PRO A 264 0.24 19.65 8.65
CA PRO A 264 1.09 20.65 9.27
C PRO A 264 1.61 21.65 8.22
N ASP A 265 1.36 22.94 8.47
CA ASP A 265 1.95 24.01 7.69
C ASP A 265 3.14 24.57 8.49
N PRO A 266 4.37 24.60 7.94
CA PRO A 266 5.56 25.05 8.64
C PRO A 266 5.59 26.57 8.92
N ASN A 267 4.60 27.33 8.45
CA ASN A 267 4.53 28.77 8.72
C ASN A 267 4.34 29.04 10.24
N PRO A 268 5.27 29.75 10.91
CA PRO A 268 5.18 30.09 12.33
C PRO A 268 3.90 30.85 12.74
N ASP A 269 3.31 31.62 11.82
CA ASP A 269 2.08 32.38 12.06
C ASP A 269 0.85 31.48 12.27
N ASN A 270 0.92 30.23 11.86
CA ASN A 270 -0.15 29.25 12.07
C ASN A 270 -0.22 28.66 13.48
N LYS A 271 0.69 29.04 14.39
CA LYS A 271 0.73 28.58 15.79
C LYS A 271 -0.60 28.79 16.54
N ASN A 272 -1.33 29.84 16.19
CA ASN A 272 -2.60 30.24 16.83
C ASN A 272 -3.83 29.90 15.96
N ARG A 273 -3.67 29.22 14.81
CA ARG A 273 -4.78 28.90 13.94
C ARG A 273 -5.58 27.72 14.50
N PHE A 274 -6.82 27.97 14.86
CA PHE A 274 -7.75 26.92 15.29
C PHE A 274 -8.00 25.97 14.11
N ARG A 275 -7.70 24.69 14.30
CA ARG A 275 -8.00 23.65 13.32
C ARG A 275 -9.35 23.05 13.63
N ASN A 276 -10.24 23.06 12.67
CA ASN A 276 -11.57 22.45 12.81
C ASN A 276 -11.44 20.94 12.64
N VAL A 277 -11.15 20.24 13.75
CA VAL A 277 -11.06 18.78 13.77
C VAL A 277 -12.44 18.23 14.05
N PRO A 278 -12.99 17.34 13.19
CA PRO A 278 -14.29 16.71 13.44
C PRO A 278 -14.31 15.98 14.77
N ALA A 279 -15.29 16.29 15.61
CA ALA A 279 -15.45 15.64 16.92
C ALA A 279 -15.93 14.19 16.79
N GLY A 280 -15.66 13.38 17.81
CA GLY A 280 -16.15 11.99 17.92
C GLY A 280 -15.26 10.96 17.25
N GLU A 281 -15.60 9.70 17.43
CA GLU A 281 -14.91 8.53 16.90
C GLU A 281 -15.49 8.09 15.54
N PRO A 282 -14.68 7.40 14.68
CA PRO A 282 -15.20 6.76 13.49
C PRO A 282 -16.35 5.81 13.80
N PRO A 283 -17.36 5.71 12.92
CA PRO A 283 -18.50 4.83 13.14
C PRO A 283 -18.08 3.36 13.15
N SER A 284 -18.87 2.54 13.84
CA SER A 284 -18.64 1.09 13.89
C SER A 284 -18.69 0.47 12.49
N SER A 285 -17.66 -0.29 12.14
CA SER A 285 -17.62 -1.07 10.89
C SER A 285 -18.57 -2.29 10.92
N ILE A 286 -19.11 -2.64 12.09
CA ILE A 286 -20.09 -3.74 12.26
C ILE A 286 -21.48 -3.26 11.86
N ALA A 287 -21.90 -2.11 12.40
CA ALA A 287 -23.20 -1.50 12.13
C ALA A 287 -22.99 -0.06 11.61
N PRO A 288 -22.51 0.09 10.38
CA PRO A 288 -22.25 1.42 9.84
C PRO A 288 -23.58 2.18 9.67
N PRO A 289 -23.54 3.51 9.85
CA PRO A 289 -24.72 4.35 9.67
C PRO A 289 -25.23 4.28 8.23
N SER A 290 -26.52 4.56 8.03
CA SER A 290 -27.12 4.68 6.71
C SER A 290 -26.60 5.93 5.99
N GLY A 291 -26.52 5.87 4.67
CA GLY A 291 -26.03 6.98 3.85
C GLY A 291 -24.52 7.19 3.97
N CYS A 292 -24.11 8.46 4.00
CA CYS A 292 -22.69 8.82 4.14
C CYS A 292 -22.15 8.41 5.51
N ARG A 293 -21.07 7.62 5.55
CA ARG A 293 -20.50 7.13 6.81
C ARG A 293 -19.89 8.22 7.68
N PHE A 294 -19.59 9.38 7.10
CA PHE A 294 -19.05 10.53 7.83
C PHE A 294 -20.14 11.41 8.45
N HIS A 295 -21.42 11.23 8.11
CA HIS A 295 -22.49 12.15 8.57
C HIS A 295 -22.56 12.35 10.09
N PRO A 296 -22.24 11.34 10.96
CA PRO A 296 -22.29 11.56 12.41
C PRO A 296 -21.20 12.53 12.93
N ARG A 297 -20.15 12.76 12.13
CA ARG A 297 -19.02 13.66 12.43
C ARG A 297 -18.97 14.87 11.48
N CYS A 298 -19.93 15.01 10.61
CA CYS A 298 -19.94 16.04 9.59
C CYS A 298 -20.18 17.44 10.19
#